data_6d8249f00c6f7e4b32e4f2a6ec4c3e01
#
_entry.id   6d8249f00c6f7e4b32e4f2a6ec4c3e01
#
_cell.length_a   1.000
_cell.length_b   1.000
_cell.length_c   1.000
_cell.angle_alpha   90.00
_cell.angle_beta   90.00
_cell.angle_gamma   90.00
#
_symmetry.space_group_name_H-M   'P 1'
#
loop_
_entity.id
_entity.type
_entity.pdbx_description
1 polymer ?
#
loop_
_entity_poly.entity_id
_entity_poly.type
_entity_poly.pdbx_seq_one_letter_code
_entity_poly.pdbx_strand_id
1 'polypeptide(L)'
;MADASGKSVVVEYVDNEMAVTETPFVTNHYLCEAKFKVGLQESDHRHETLMEQYSQANGVMNREQLTETIQSVTQLPWEEGAIVGGTIWTMVMDLKNPSVTYYPHRHFEKPFHFELSRQ
;
A
#
# COMPACT_ATOMS: atom_id res chain seq x y z
N MET A 1 7.47 4.72 -3.58
CA MET A 1 8.08 4.41 -4.90
C MET A 1 8.76 3.06 -4.80
N ALA A 2 8.65 2.24 -5.85
CA ALA A 2 9.33 0.93 -5.91
C ALA A 2 9.87 0.71 -7.32
N ASP A 3 10.90 -0.12 -7.45
CA ASP A 3 11.50 -0.50 -8.74
C ASP A 3 11.64 -2.03 -8.89
N ALA A 4 12.07 -2.46 -10.08
CA ALA A 4 12.23 -3.88 -10.40
C ALA A 4 13.42 -4.55 -9.68
N SER A 5 14.26 -3.81 -8.96
CA SER A 5 15.33 -4.37 -8.12
C SER A 5 14.82 -4.91 -6.78
N GLY A 6 13.58 -4.56 -6.43
CA GLY A 6 12.96 -4.88 -5.15
C GLY A 6 13.13 -3.80 -4.08
N LYS A 7 13.77 -2.68 -4.40
CA LYS A 7 13.84 -1.54 -3.49
C LYS A 7 12.52 -0.77 -3.48
N SER A 8 12.10 -0.37 -2.29
CA SER A 8 10.96 0.50 -2.10
C SER A 8 11.29 1.60 -1.09
N VAL A 9 10.86 2.81 -1.42
CA VAL A 9 11.03 3.99 -0.56
C VAL A 9 9.75 4.80 -0.52
N VAL A 10 9.52 5.45 0.60
CA VAL A 10 8.53 6.51 0.76
C VAL A 10 9.25 7.84 0.72
N VAL A 11 8.74 8.75 -0.09
CA VAL A 11 9.24 10.12 -0.21
C VAL A 11 8.20 11.04 0.37
N GLU A 12 8.58 11.82 1.37
CA GLU A 12 7.74 12.77 2.07
C GLU A 12 8.36 14.16 1.97
N TYR A 13 7.51 15.18 1.91
CA TYR A 13 7.94 16.57 1.86
C TYR A 13 7.43 17.26 3.12
N VAL A 14 8.34 17.64 4.01
CA VAL A 14 8.02 18.19 5.33
C VAL A 14 8.88 19.41 5.59
N ASP A 15 8.25 20.52 5.92
CA ASP A 15 8.91 21.79 6.24
C ASP A 15 9.90 22.26 5.14
N ASN A 16 9.52 22.07 3.85
CA ASN A 16 10.32 22.33 2.65
C ASN A 16 11.55 21.43 2.46
N GLU A 17 11.65 20.34 3.22
CA GLU A 17 12.71 19.34 3.06
C GLU A 17 12.13 18.01 2.59
N MET A 18 12.90 17.32 1.75
CA MET A 18 12.55 16.01 1.26
C MET A 18 13.13 14.95 2.20
N ALA A 19 12.24 14.13 2.76
CA ALA A 19 12.61 12.94 3.53
C ALA A 19 12.40 11.67 2.69
N VAL A 20 13.34 10.74 2.75
CA VAL A 20 13.28 9.45 2.06
C VAL A 20 13.44 8.35 3.10
N THR A 21 12.41 7.52 3.23
CA THR A 21 12.39 6.38 4.15
C THR A 21 12.33 5.08 3.37
N GLU A 22 13.33 4.20 3.54
CA GLU A 22 13.29 2.87 2.95
C GLU A 22 12.34 1.99 3.76
N THR A 23 11.25 1.58 3.14
CA THR A 23 10.21 0.78 3.76
C THR A 23 9.36 0.08 2.70
N PRO A 24 8.84 -1.13 2.99
CA PRO A 24 7.93 -1.83 2.08
C PRO A 24 6.52 -1.24 2.06
N PHE A 25 6.09 -0.56 3.12
CA PHE A 25 4.69 -0.11 3.27
C PHE A 25 4.59 1.32 3.77
N VAL A 26 3.52 1.98 3.36
CA VAL A 26 3.05 3.24 3.90
C VAL A 26 1.52 3.22 3.97
N THR A 27 0.98 3.85 4.99
CA THR A 27 -0.45 4.14 5.14
C THR A 27 -0.67 5.65 5.21
N ASN A 28 -1.65 6.14 5.93
CA ASN A 28 -2.03 7.55 5.97
C ASN A 28 -1.38 8.35 7.12
N HIS A 29 -0.13 8.06 7.46
CA HIS A 29 0.64 8.82 8.44
C HIS A 29 2.08 9.06 7.94
N TYR A 30 2.76 10.01 8.54
CA TYR A 30 4.16 10.30 8.22
C TYR A 30 5.11 9.26 8.81
N LEU A 31 6.14 8.90 8.05
CA LEU A 31 7.19 7.97 8.44
C LEU A 31 8.50 8.70 8.76
N CYS A 32 8.71 9.92 8.24
CA CYS A 32 9.91 10.71 8.52
C CYS A 32 10.01 11.07 10.00
N GLU A 33 11.24 11.14 10.53
CA GLU A 33 11.52 11.39 11.95
C GLU A 33 10.87 12.68 12.46
N ALA A 34 10.91 13.76 11.64
CA ALA A 34 10.39 15.07 12.01
C ALA A 34 8.87 15.08 12.30
N LYS A 35 8.10 14.18 11.65
CA LYS A 35 6.64 14.08 11.81
C LYS A 35 6.17 12.64 12.04
N PHE A 36 7.01 11.81 12.64
CA PHE A 36 6.71 10.40 12.82
C PHE A 36 5.35 10.18 13.49
N LYS A 37 4.52 9.34 12.85
CA LYS A 37 3.14 9.03 13.25
C LYS A 37 2.14 10.20 13.23
N VAL A 38 2.52 11.39 12.78
CA VAL A 38 1.50 12.44 12.54
C VAL A 38 0.51 11.95 11.48
N GLY A 39 -0.78 12.07 11.75
CA GLY A 39 -1.87 11.56 10.92
C GLY A 39 -2.32 10.14 11.26
N LEU A 40 -1.59 9.41 12.10
CA LEU A 40 -2.02 8.10 12.57
C LEU A 40 -3.16 8.26 13.60
N GLN A 41 -4.29 7.62 13.33
CA GLN A 41 -5.38 7.48 14.29
C GLN A 41 -5.13 6.25 15.19
N GLU A 42 -5.50 6.31 16.47
CA GLU A 42 -5.33 5.20 17.42
C GLU A 42 -5.98 3.89 16.96
N SER A 43 -7.07 3.98 16.22
CA SER A 43 -7.79 2.82 15.67
C SER A 43 -7.23 2.29 14.35
N ASP A 44 -6.23 2.95 13.76
CA ASP A 44 -5.66 2.55 12.48
C ASP A 44 -4.45 1.64 12.67
N HIS A 45 -4.68 0.35 12.69
CA HIS A 45 -3.65 -0.68 12.80
C HIS A 45 -3.17 -1.23 11.45
N ARG A 46 -3.54 -0.61 10.33
CA ARG A 46 -3.21 -1.15 8.99
C ARG A 46 -1.71 -1.27 8.75
N HIS A 47 -0.94 -0.26 9.13
CA HIS A 47 0.52 -0.29 8.95
C HIS A 47 1.16 -1.40 9.81
N GLU A 48 0.74 -1.57 11.05
CA GLU A 48 1.21 -2.62 11.95
C GLU A 48 0.89 -4.00 11.38
N THR A 49 -0.34 -4.21 10.91
CA THR A 49 -0.77 -5.47 10.28
C THR A 49 0.08 -5.80 9.04
N LEU A 50 0.34 -4.81 8.17
CA LEU A 50 1.18 -5.00 6.97
C LEU A 50 2.61 -5.39 7.35
N MET A 51 3.22 -4.70 8.31
CA MET A 51 4.58 -4.97 8.77
C MET A 51 4.70 -6.32 9.45
N GLU A 52 3.71 -6.73 10.24
CA GLU A 52 3.67 -8.04 10.88
C GLU A 52 3.62 -9.17 9.85
N GLN A 53 2.71 -9.12 8.89
CA GLN A 53 2.59 -10.13 7.83
C GLN A 53 3.85 -10.19 6.97
N TYR A 54 4.46 -9.05 6.67
CA TYR A 54 5.74 -8.99 5.96
C TYR A 54 6.87 -9.64 6.74
N SER A 55 6.94 -9.39 8.05
CA SER A 55 7.92 -10.02 8.93
C SER A 55 7.72 -11.53 9.03
N GLN A 56 6.48 -12.00 9.14
CA GLN A 56 6.14 -13.43 9.14
C GLN A 56 6.53 -14.12 7.82
N ALA A 57 6.51 -13.39 6.71
CA ALA A 57 6.98 -13.86 5.41
C ALA A 57 8.51 -13.71 5.21
N ASN A 58 9.27 -13.41 6.27
CA ASN A 58 10.71 -13.13 6.22
C ASN A 58 11.12 -12.04 5.23
N GLY A 59 10.30 -11.02 5.05
CA GLY A 59 10.56 -9.87 4.18
C GLY A 59 10.41 -10.16 2.68
N VAL A 60 9.87 -11.31 2.29
CA VAL A 60 9.63 -11.68 0.89
C VAL A 60 8.23 -12.26 0.74
N MET A 61 7.42 -11.63 -0.10
CA MET A 61 6.07 -12.09 -0.42
C MET A 61 5.96 -12.41 -1.92
N ASN A 62 5.32 -13.53 -2.24
CA ASN A 62 4.87 -13.75 -3.61
C ASN A 62 3.62 -12.91 -3.90
N ARG A 63 3.14 -12.92 -5.16
CA ARG A 63 1.98 -12.11 -5.59
C ARG A 63 0.72 -12.43 -4.78
N GLU A 64 0.45 -13.70 -4.51
CA GLU A 64 -0.73 -14.14 -3.77
C GLU A 64 -0.69 -13.64 -2.33
N GLN A 65 0.40 -13.89 -1.62
CA GLN A 65 0.63 -13.39 -0.27
C GLN A 65 0.50 -11.87 -0.18
N LEU A 66 1.09 -11.12 -1.14
CA LEU A 66 0.97 -9.67 -1.19
C LEU A 66 -0.49 -9.23 -1.39
N THR A 67 -1.23 -9.91 -2.28
CA THR A 67 -2.63 -9.60 -2.54
C THR A 67 -3.51 -9.85 -1.30
N GLU A 68 -3.31 -10.98 -0.62
CA GLU A 68 -4.00 -11.32 0.63
C GLU A 68 -3.68 -10.32 1.75
N THR A 69 -2.39 -9.95 1.87
CA THR A 69 -1.94 -8.92 2.83
C THR A 69 -2.63 -7.58 2.59
N ILE A 70 -2.67 -7.11 1.34
CA ILE A 70 -3.38 -5.86 1.00
C ILE A 70 -4.89 -6.01 1.25
N GLN A 71 -5.48 -7.14 0.91
CA GLN A 71 -6.89 -7.41 1.13
C GLN A 71 -7.26 -7.32 2.63
N SER A 72 -6.39 -7.82 3.52
CA SER A 72 -6.62 -7.83 4.96
C SER A 72 -6.75 -6.43 5.58
N VAL A 73 -6.17 -5.41 4.94
CA VAL A 73 -6.20 -4.02 5.40
C VAL A 73 -7.14 -3.11 4.59
N THR A 74 -7.94 -3.67 3.69
CA THR A 74 -8.95 -2.90 2.96
C THR A 74 -10.05 -2.43 3.89
N GLN A 75 -10.49 -1.19 3.71
CA GLN A 75 -11.54 -0.59 4.52
C GLN A 75 -12.92 -0.85 3.92
N LEU A 76 -13.86 -1.26 4.78
CA LEU A 76 -15.29 -1.25 4.46
C LEU A 76 -15.74 0.18 4.17
N PRO A 77 -16.79 0.37 3.35
CA PRO A 77 -17.42 1.67 3.22
C PRO A 77 -17.84 2.21 4.60
N TRP A 78 -17.56 3.48 4.82
CA TRP A 78 -17.93 4.19 6.04
C TRP A 78 -18.42 5.60 5.70
N GLU A 79 -19.25 6.17 6.57
CA GLU A 79 -19.81 7.52 6.45
C GLU A 79 -19.59 8.27 7.76
N GLU A 80 -19.14 9.52 7.65
CA GLU A 80 -19.03 10.45 8.78
C GLU A 80 -19.55 11.82 8.34
N GLY A 81 -20.79 12.14 8.71
CA GLY A 81 -21.48 13.34 8.23
C GLY A 81 -21.65 13.31 6.72
N ALA A 82 -21.05 14.27 6.02
CA ALA A 82 -21.08 14.36 4.56
C ALA A 82 -19.89 13.65 3.88
N ILE A 83 -19.02 13.03 4.65
CA ILE A 83 -17.83 12.34 4.15
C ILE A 83 -18.12 10.84 4.01
N VAL A 84 -17.82 10.29 2.85
CA VAL A 84 -17.92 8.84 2.57
C VAL A 84 -16.54 8.35 2.23
N GLY A 85 -16.12 7.25 2.86
CA GLY A 85 -14.80 6.66 2.63
C GLY A 85 -14.84 5.14 2.50
N GLY A 86 -13.68 4.56 2.31
CA GLY A 86 -13.48 3.14 2.15
C GLY A 86 -12.50 2.81 1.02
N THR A 87 -12.20 1.54 0.80
CA THR A 87 -11.35 1.11 -0.31
C THR A 87 -12.14 1.14 -1.62
N ILE A 88 -11.77 2.06 -2.52
CA ILE A 88 -12.41 2.25 -3.81
C ILE A 88 -11.85 1.30 -4.87
N TRP A 89 -10.53 1.06 -4.85
CA TRP A 89 -9.86 0.07 -5.70
C TRP A 89 -8.57 -0.41 -5.05
N THR A 90 -8.07 -1.51 -5.56
CA THR A 90 -6.71 -2.01 -5.29
C THR A 90 -6.02 -2.32 -6.60
N MET A 91 -4.73 -2.04 -6.69
CA MET A 91 -3.90 -2.40 -7.85
C MET A 91 -2.65 -3.14 -7.38
N VAL A 92 -2.32 -4.23 -8.07
CA VAL A 92 -1.06 -4.96 -7.90
C VAL A 92 -0.30 -4.86 -9.22
N MET A 93 0.92 -4.33 -9.15
CA MET A 93 1.78 -4.11 -10.32
C MET A 93 2.95 -5.09 -10.29
N ASP A 94 3.23 -5.73 -11.43
CA ASP A 94 4.46 -6.49 -11.64
C ASP A 94 5.44 -5.60 -12.42
N LEU A 95 6.54 -5.22 -11.77
CA LEU A 95 7.55 -4.32 -12.35
C LEU A 95 8.58 -5.07 -13.21
N LYS A 96 8.72 -6.38 -13.06
CA LYS A 96 9.60 -7.22 -13.87
C LYS A 96 8.93 -7.62 -15.18
N ASN A 97 7.68 -8.05 -15.10
CA ASN A 97 6.82 -8.36 -16.25
C ASN A 97 5.71 -7.32 -16.29
N PRO A 98 5.93 -6.16 -16.95
CA PRO A 98 5.09 -5.00 -16.79
C PRO A 98 3.60 -5.31 -16.97
N SER A 99 2.91 -5.42 -15.86
CA SER A 99 1.48 -5.71 -15.83
C SER A 99 0.81 -5.12 -14.60
N VAL A 100 -0.49 -4.90 -14.69
CA VAL A 100 -1.32 -4.39 -13.61
C VAL A 100 -2.51 -5.30 -13.42
N THR A 101 -2.76 -5.72 -12.20
CA THR A 101 -4.01 -6.37 -11.81
C THR A 101 -4.81 -5.40 -10.96
N TYR A 102 -6.00 -5.05 -11.42
CA TYR A 102 -6.90 -4.10 -10.81
C TYR A 102 -8.10 -4.83 -10.21
N TYR A 103 -8.42 -4.47 -8.96
CA TYR A 103 -9.57 -4.98 -8.22
C TYR A 103 -10.50 -3.79 -7.90
N PRO A 104 -11.70 -3.72 -8.51
CA PRO A 104 -12.65 -2.66 -8.19
C PRO A 104 -13.21 -2.85 -6.79
N HIS A 105 -13.28 -1.77 -6.02
CA HIS A 105 -13.70 -1.81 -4.64
C HIS A 105 -12.93 -2.88 -3.84
N ARG A 106 -13.64 -3.81 -3.23
CA ARG A 106 -13.08 -4.96 -2.48
C ARG A 106 -13.37 -6.30 -3.17
N HIS A 107 -13.63 -6.28 -4.48
CA HIS A 107 -13.95 -7.46 -5.27
C HIS A 107 -12.71 -8.18 -5.77
N PHE A 108 -11.97 -8.82 -4.86
CA PHE A 108 -10.76 -9.57 -5.18
C PHE A 108 -11.03 -10.83 -6.01
N GLU A 109 -12.27 -11.30 -6.04
CA GLU A 109 -12.74 -12.40 -6.88
C GLU A 109 -12.98 -12.02 -8.35
N LYS A 110 -12.91 -10.73 -8.69
CA LYS A 110 -13.18 -10.19 -10.04
C LYS A 110 -12.05 -9.26 -10.51
N PRO A 111 -10.82 -9.78 -10.68
CA PRO A 111 -9.71 -8.96 -11.14
C PRO A 111 -9.83 -8.62 -12.62
N PHE A 112 -9.32 -7.44 -12.97
CA PHE A 112 -9.00 -7.06 -14.34
C PHE A 112 -7.48 -7.04 -14.50
N HIS A 113 -6.97 -7.80 -15.46
CA HIS A 113 -5.54 -7.89 -15.71
C HIS A 113 -5.17 -7.19 -17.02
N PHE A 114 -4.12 -6.38 -16.98
CA PHE A 114 -3.60 -5.61 -18.11
C PHE A 114 -2.11 -5.86 -18.24
N GLU A 115 -1.68 -6.31 -19.41
CA GLU A 115 -0.27 -6.36 -19.78
C GLU A 115 0.14 -5.01 -20.38
N LEU A 116 1.28 -4.49 -19.93
CA LEU A 116 1.83 -3.25 -20.44
C LEU A 116 2.87 -3.58 -21.50
N SER A 117 2.54 -3.33 -22.78
CA SER A 117 3.51 -3.47 -23.87
C SER A 117 4.60 -2.41 -23.73
N ARG A 118 5.87 -2.81 -23.76
CA ARG A 118 6.97 -1.88 -23.97
C ARG A 118 6.89 -1.37 -25.42
N GLN A 119 6.70 -0.09 -25.56
CA GLN A 119 6.90 0.59 -26.87
C GLN A 119 8.37 0.75 -27.13
#